data_4e88a5cb2129e28dc8804e507111baa1
#
_entry.id   4e88a5cb2129e28dc8804e507111baa1
#
_cell.length_a   1.000
_cell.length_b   1.000
_cell.length_c   1.000
_cell.angle_alpha   90.00
_cell.angle_beta   90.00
_cell.angle_gamma   90.00
#
_symmetry.space_group_name_H-M   'P 1'
#
loop_
_entity.id
_entity.type
_entity.pdbx_description
1 polymer ?
#
loop_
_entity_poly.entity_id
_entity_poly.type
_entity_poly.pdbx_seq_one_letter_code
_entity_poly.pdbx_strand_id
1 'polypeptide(L)'
;MTRHHNNKEHAILAAAKEEFFDKGYDGARTTSIARNAGVTHAMLHYYFKTKEQLFERIFLETLGTIGKGIFDVFAQSDMPFKQRMINAIELHFEMIKENPRLALFTIREIASRPERFDIIKNIVKSFAGNLLITMQHDIDQAAAHGDINHIDASTLLLDMISLNVFPFIVKPVFETVTGLDLNADSNYWEQRKQENIEIIMRRLSPSQT
;
A
#
# COMPACT_ATOMS: atom_id res chain seq x y z
N MET A 1 -13.67 28.83 -14.95
CA MET A 1 -13.95 28.56 -13.52
C MET A 1 -13.43 27.18 -13.06
N THR A 2 -13.40 26.16 -13.88
CA THR A 2 -13.01 24.77 -13.51
C THR A 2 -11.55 24.56 -13.10
N ARG A 3 -10.55 25.23 -13.71
CA ARG A 3 -9.13 25.05 -13.39
C ARG A 3 -8.72 25.55 -11.98
N HIS A 4 -9.30 26.68 -11.53
CA HIS A 4 -9.02 27.23 -10.20
C HIS A 4 -9.65 26.41 -9.06
N HIS A 5 -10.79 25.78 -9.33
CA HIS A 5 -11.48 24.90 -8.40
C HIS A 5 -10.69 23.63 -8.15
N ASN A 6 -10.21 22.99 -9.22
CA ASN A 6 -9.40 21.78 -9.17
C ASN A 6 -8.07 21.98 -8.40
N ASN A 7 -7.43 23.16 -8.56
CA ASN A 7 -6.17 23.46 -7.90
C ASN A 7 -6.30 23.59 -6.36
N LYS A 8 -7.43 24.10 -5.86
CA LYS A 8 -7.66 24.22 -4.41
C LYS A 8 -8.00 22.89 -3.75
N GLU A 9 -8.81 22.06 -4.42
CA GLU A 9 -9.08 20.70 -3.97
C GLU A 9 -7.79 19.88 -3.84
N HIS A 10 -6.92 19.90 -4.86
CA HIS A 10 -5.62 19.23 -4.81
C HIS A 10 -4.72 19.77 -3.67
N ALA A 11 -4.71 21.08 -3.43
CA ALA A 11 -3.95 21.66 -2.33
C ALA A 11 -4.47 21.17 -0.96
N ILE A 12 -5.80 21.08 -0.79
CA ILE A 12 -6.43 20.55 0.43
C ILE A 12 -6.04 19.07 0.61
N LEU A 13 -6.16 18.25 -0.45
CA LEU A 13 -5.82 16.83 -0.39
C LEU A 13 -4.34 16.61 -0.05
N ALA A 14 -3.43 17.36 -0.66
CA ALA A 14 -2.01 17.28 -0.36
C ALA A 14 -1.72 17.66 1.11
N ALA A 15 -2.27 18.76 1.61
CA ALA A 15 -2.11 19.17 3.00
C ALA A 15 -2.76 18.19 3.99
N ALA A 16 -3.89 17.60 3.62
CA ALA A 16 -4.56 16.59 4.42
C ALA A 16 -3.77 15.29 4.51
N LYS A 17 -3.18 14.85 3.40
CA LYS A 17 -2.31 13.67 3.35
C LYS A 17 -1.15 13.81 4.34
N GLU A 18 -0.45 14.94 4.32
CA GLU A 18 0.63 15.22 5.26
C GLU A 18 0.14 15.23 6.72
N GLU A 19 -0.94 15.94 7.01
CA GLU A 19 -1.48 16.05 8.38
C GLU A 19 -1.94 14.68 8.92
N PHE A 20 -2.61 13.85 8.10
CA PHE A 20 -3.05 12.52 8.51
C PHE A 20 -1.88 11.54 8.65
N PHE A 21 -0.89 11.59 7.78
CA PHE A 21 0.27 10.71 7.87
C PHE A 21 1.11 10.99 9.11
N ASP A 22 1.24 12.27 9.50
CA ASP A 22 1.98 12.66 10.70
C ASP A 22 1.22 12.32 11.99
N LYS A 23 -0.06 12.71 12.07
CA LYS A 23 -0.81 12.75 13.32
C LYS A 23 -1.88 11.67 13.45
N GLY A 24 -2.12 10.90 12.39
CA GLY A 24 -3.25 10.00 12.30
C GLY A 24 -4.58 10.73 12.21
N TYR A 25 -5.65 9.97 12.09
CA TYR A 25 -6.97 10.57 12.05
C TYR A 25 -7.26 11.41 13.29
N ASP A 26 -7.06 10.89 14.49
CA ASP A 26 -7.48 11.56 15.73
C ASP A 26 -6.70 12.85 15.99
N GLY A 27 -5.38 12.84 15.74
CA GLY A 27 -4.52 14.01 15.95
C GLY A 27 -4.61 15.08 14.88
N ALA A 28 -5.09 14.75 13.68
CA ALA A 28 -5.21 15.70 12.57
C ALA A 28 -6.29 16.74 12.82
N ARG A 29 -6.01 17.99 12.42
CA ARG A 29 -6.92 19.12 12.59
C ARG A 29 -7.26 19.76 11.24
N THR A 30 -8.55 19.90 10.92
CA THR A 30 -9.02 20.56 9.67
C THR A 30 -8.56 22.01 9.55
N THR A 31 -8.40 22.70 10.68
CA THR A 31 -7.84 24.06 10.71
C THR A 31 -6.37 24.11 10.29
N SER A 32 -5.55 23.12 10.69
CA SER A 32 -4.16 22.99 10.25
C SER A 32 -4.10 22.66 8.75
N ILE A 33 -4.95 21.75 8.29
CA ILE A 33 -5.07 21.37 6.87
C ILE A 33 -5.42 22.60 6.03
N ALA A 34 -6.44 23.36 6.40
CA ALA A 34 -6.84 24.56 5.66
C ALA A 34 -5.72 25.58 5.59
N ARG A 35 -5.02 25.85 6.70
CA ARG A 35 -3.88 26.75 6.75
C ARG A 35 -2.75 26.29 5.82
N ASN A 36 -2.37 25.02 5.89
CA ASN A 36 -1.28 24.46 5.09
C ASN A 36 -1.63 24.39 3.60
N ALA A 37 -2.93 24.24 3.26
CA ALA A 37 -3.43 24.30 1.89
C ALA A 37 -3.58 25.74 1.34
N GLY A 38 -3.35 26.77 2.15
CA GLY A 38 -3.56 28.17 1.74
C GLY A 38 -5.02 28.52 1.47
N VAL A 39 -5.97 27.87 2.16
CA VAL A 39 -7.41 28.11 2.03
C VAL A 39 -8.05 28.47 3.36
N THR A 40 -9.22 29.09 3.33
CA THR A 40 -10.00 29.32 4.54
C THR A 40 -10.65 28.01 5.03
N HIS A 41 -10.92 27.92 6.34
CA HIS A 41 -11.62 26.77 6.92
C HIS A 41 -13.01 26.56 6.29
N ALA A 42 -13.72 27.65 5.99
CA ALA A 42 -15.00 27.60 5.28
C ALA A 42 -14.87 26.98 3.88
N MET A 43 -13.77 27.29 3.18
CA MET A 43 -13.49 26.71 1.86
C MET A 43 -13.18 25.22 1.98
N LEU A 44 -12.41 24.78 2.97
CA LEU A 44 -12.18 23.36 3.21
C LEU A 44 -13.52 22.64 3.41
N HIS A 45 -14.41 23.19 4.27
CA HIS A 45 -15.75 22.61 4.50
C HIS A 45 -16.66 22.65 3.27
N TYR A 46 -16.45 23.55 2.36
CA TYR A 46 -17.17 23.55 1.09
C TYR A 46 -16.82 22.33 0.23
N TYR A 47 -15.52 21.95 0.16
CA TYR A 47 -15.04 20.79 -0.60
C TYR A 47 -15.31 19.48 0.14
N PHE A 48 -15.02 19.46 1.43
CA PHE A 48 -15.12 18.27 2.29
C PHE A 48 -15.94 18.60 3.53
N LYS A 49 -17.16 18.10 3.56
CA LYS A 49 -18.15 18.45 4.62
C LYS A 49 -17.69 18.00 6.00
N THR A 50 -16.97 16.87 6.08
CA THR A 50 -16.48 16.32 7.33
C THR A 50 -15.02 15.90 7.23
N LYS A 51 -14.36 15.74 8.36
CA LYS A 51 -13.01 15.21 8.46
C LYS A 51 -12.93 13.76 7.98
N GLU A 52 -14.02 12.99 8.24
CA GLU A 52 -14.17 11.61 7.76
C GLU A 52 -14.11 11.53 6.24
N GLN A 53 -14.91 12.34 5.54
CA GLN A 53 -14.93 12.35 4.07
C GLN A 53 -13.56 12.70 3.49
N LEU A 54 -12.84 13.64 4.11
CA LEU A 54 -11.49 14.00 3.69
C LEU A 54 -10.51 12.85 3.93
N PHE A 55 -10.60 12.19 5.06
CA PHE A 55 -9.79 11.02 5.39
C PHE A 55 -10.06 9.85 4.45
N GLU A 56 -11.32 9.50 4.23
CA GLU A 56 -11.73 8.46 3.29
C GLU A 56 -11.18 8.71 1.89
N ARG A 57 -11.24 9.95 1.42
CA ARG A 57 -10.72 10.33 0.11
C ARG A 57 -9.20 10.10 0.02
N ILE A 58 -8.44 10.53 1.04
CA ILE A 58 -6.98 10.31 1.11
C ILE A 58 -6.65 8.81 1.16
N PHE A 59 -7.40 8.05 1.98
CA PHE A 59 -7.19 6.63 2.14
C PHE A 59 -7.48 5.87 0.83
N LEU A 60 -8.61 6.20 0.18
CA LEU A 60 -8.99 5.67 -1.13
C LEU A 60 -7.94 5.96 -2.21
N GLU A 61 -7.49 7.19 -2.33
CA GLU A 61 -6.48 7.57 -3.32
C GLU A 61 -5.16 6.83 -3.09
N THR A 62 -4.78 6.70 -1.83
CA THR A 62 -3.49 6.11 -1.45
C THR A 62 -3.48 4.59 -1.67
N LEU A 63 -4.46 3.87 -1.12
CA LEU A 63 -4.56 2.42 -1.30
C LEU A 63 -5.00 2.05 -2.72
N GLY A 64 -5.84 2.88 -3.34
CA GLY A 64 -6.28 2.66 -4.70
C GLY A 64 -5.15 2.72 -5.72
N THR A 65 -4.17 3.59 -5.53
CA THR A 65 -2.98 3.66 -6.38
C THR A 65 -2.16 2.38 -6.28
N ILE A 66 -1.93 1.87 -5.06
CA ILE A 66 -1.21 0.62 -4.83
C ILE A 66 -1.98 -0.56 -5.43
N GLY A 67 -3.26 -0.67 -5.08
CA GLY A 67 -4.12 -1.77 -5.54
C GLY A 67 -4.25 -1.81 -7.06
N LYS A 68 -4.41 -0.64 -7.69
CA LYS A 68 -4.44 -0.53 -9.15
C LYS A 68 -3.12 -0.97 -9.78
N GLY A 69 -1.98 -0.51 -9.28
CA GLY A 69 -0.67 -0.87 -9.80
C GLY A 69 -0.46 -2.40 -9.78
N ILE A 70 -0.76 -3.05 -8.66
CA ILE A 70 -0.67 -4.51 -8.54
C ILE A 70 -1.66 -5.20 -9.48
N PHE A 71 -2.91 -4.72 -9.56
CA PHE A 71 -3.90 -5.26 -10.48
C PHE A 71 -3.44 -5.16 -11.94
N ASP A 72 -2.90 -4.02 -12.36
CA ASP A 72 -2.39 -3.80 -13.72
C ASP A 72 -1.23 -4.77 -14.06
N VAL A 73 -0.39 -5.14 -13.09
CA VAL A 73 0.64 -6.18 -13.26
C VAL A 73 0.02 -7.55 -13.52
N PHE A 74 -1.00 -7.94 -12.74
CA PHE A 74 -1.66 -9.24 -12.93
C PHE A 74 -2.58 -9.29 -14.15
N ALA A 75 -2.99 -8.17 -14.69
CA ALA A 75 -3.76 -8.09 -15.94
C ALA A 75 -2.92 -8.40 -17.20
N GLN A 76 -1.58 -8.48 -17.10
CA GLN A 76 -0.68 -8.84 -18.20
C GLN A 76 -0.65 -10.36 -18.41
N SER A 77 -1.69 -10.90 -19.03
CA SER A 77 -1.91 -12.35 -19.19
C SER A 77 -0.90 -13.06 -20.09
N ASP A 78 -0.16 -12.33 -20.92
CA ASP A 78 0.91 -12.82 -21.80
C ASP A 78 2.22 -13.12 -21.06
N MET A 79 2.34 -12.67 -19.80
CA MET A 79 3.51 -12.88 -18.96
C MET A 79 3.30 -14.07 -18.02
N PRO A 80 4.31 -14.96 -17.83
CA PRO A 80 4.21 -16.05 -16.87
C PRO A 80 3.89 -15.59 -15.45
N PHE A 81 3.10 -16.37 -14.71
CA PHE A 81 2.65 -15.99 -13.35
C PHE A 81 3.81 -15.63 -12.42
N LYS A 82 4.91 -16.40 -12.43
CA LYS A 82 6.11 -16.11 -11.63
C LYS A 82 6.68 -14.71 -11.92
N GLN A 83 6.73 -14.33 -13.20
CA GLN A 83 7.26 -13.01 -13.56
C GLN A 83 6.32 -11.88 -13.12
N ARG A 84 5.00 -12.06 -13.27
CA ARG A 84 4.03 -11.10 -12.75
C ARG A 84 4.13 -10.96 -11.23
N MET A 85 4.36 -12.07 -10.53
CA MET A 85 4.55 -12.04 -9.07
C MET A 85 5.83 -11.27 -8.68
N ILE A 86 6.94 -11.48 -9.39
CA ILE A 86 8.19 -10.71 -9.19
C ILE A 86 7.91 -9.21 -9.40
N ASN A 87 7.30 -8.85 -10.53
CA ASN A 87 6.97 -7.45 -10.84
C ASN A 87 6.05 -6.81 -9.79
N ALA A 88 5.10 -7.57 -9.25
CA ALA A 88 4.20 -7.11 -8.19
C ALA A 88 4.93 -6.88 -6.86
N ILE A 89 5.86 -7.77 -6.49
CA ILE A 89 6.70 -7.60 -5.30
C ILE A 89 7.56 -6.35 -5.43
N GLU A 90 8.24 -6.17 -6.56
CA GLU A 90 9.09 -5.02 -6.85
C GLU A 90 8.30 -3.71 -6.80
N LEU A 91 7.18 -3.64 -7.54
CA LEU A 91 6.31 -2.47 -7.55
C LEU A 91 5.85 -2.09 -6.15
N HIS A 92 5.31 -3.07 -5.41
CA HIS A 92 4.80 -2.83 -4.05
C HIS A 92 5.92 -2.40 -3.10
N PHE A 93 7.10 -3.02 -3.20
CA PHE A 93 8.27 -2.67 -2.37
C PHE A 93 8.73 -1.23 -2.63
N GLU A 94 8.90 -0.84 -3.90
CA GLU A 94 9.33 0.51 -4.26
C GLU A 94 8.30 1.57 -3.82
N MET A 95 7.01 1.31 -3.97
CA MET A 95 5.97 2.22 -3.50
C MET A 95 6.03 2.47 -1.98
N ILE A 96 6.32 1.42 -1.19
CA ILE A 96 6.48 1.54 0.27
C ILE A 96 7.80 2.24 0.60
N LYS A 97 8.88 1.92 -0.09
CA LYS A 97 10.22 2.52 0.09
C LYS A 97 10.19 4.04 -0.20
N GLU A 98 9.48 4.46 -1.25
CA GLU A 98 9.29 5.88 -1.57
C GLU A 98 8.45 6.61 -0.51
N ASN A 99 7.55 5.90 0.16
CA ASN A 99 6.67 6.50 1.15
C ASN A 99 6.45 5.60 2.39
N PRO A 100 7.48 5.38 3.24
CA PRO A 100 7.39 4.46 4.37
C PRO A 100 6.38 4.93 5.44
N ARG A 101 6.06 6.23 5.48
CA ARG A 101 5.02 6.78 6.37
C ARG A 101 3.63 6.21 6.05
N LEU A 102 3.41 5.79 4.80
CA LEU A 102 2.16 5.17 4.38
C LEU A 102 1.91 3.83 5.09
N ALA A 103 2.93 2.98 5.20
CA ALA A 103 2.84 1.70 5.88
C ALA A 103 2.47 1.90 7.37
N LEU A 104 3.16 2.80 8.05
CA LEU A 104 2.90 3.15 9.45
C LEU A 104 1.50 3.75 9.65
N PHE A 105 1.09 4.66 8.77
CA PHE A 105 -0.25 5.26 8.77
C PHE A 105 -1.33 4.19 8.64
N THR A 106 -1.23 3.33 7.64
CA THR A 106 -2.23 2.28 7.36
C THR A 106 -2.38 1.35 8.55
N ILE A 107 -1.27 0.84 9.11
CA ILE A 107 -1.32 -0.08 10.27
C ILE A 107 -1.88 0.62 11.50
N ARG A 108 -1.46 1.85 11.77
CA ARG A 108 -1.99 2.62 12.91
C ARG A 108 -3.50 2.80 12.82
N GLU A 109 -4.02 3.17 11.65
CA GLU A 109 -5.45 3.39 11.46
C GLU A 109 -6.26 2.09 11.55
N ILE A 110 -5.73 0.97 11.04
CA ILE A 110 -6.35 -0.37 11.18
C ILE A 110 -6.38 -0.80 12.66
N ALA A 111 -5.28 -0.60 13.39
CA ALA A 111 -5.15 -1.09 14.77
C ALA A 111 -5.88 -0.21 15.79
N SER A 112 -6.02 1.10 15.54
CA SER A 112 -6.52 2.06 16.55
C SER A 112 -8.03 2.12 16.68
N ARG A 113 -8.78 1.77 15.62
CA ARG A 113 -10.23 1.95 15.58
C ARG A 113 -10.94 0.89 14.75
N PRO A 114 -11.38 -0.21 15.38
CA PRO A 114 -12.13 -1.27 14.69
C PRO A 114 -13.39 -0.77 13.97
N GLU A 115 -14.05 0.25 14.50
CA GLU A 115 -15.24 0.86 13.89
C GLU A 115 -14.97 1.56 12.55
N ARG A 116 -13.74 2.02 12.29
CA ARG A 116 -13.32 2.57 10.99
C ARG A 116 -12.88 1.48 10.02
N PHE A 117 -12.68 0.28 10.52
CA PHE A 117 -12.32 -0.86 9.69
C PHE A 117 -13.36 -1.12 8.59
N ASP A 118 -14.63 -0.81 8.82
CA ASP A 118 -15.67 -0.99 7.80
C ASP A 118 -15.48 -0.08 6.59
N ILE A 119 -14.97 1.15 6.78
CA ILE A 119 -14.63 2.05 5.68
C ILE A 119 -13.45 1.47 4.91
N ILE A 120 -12.38 1.13 5.61
CA ILE A 120 -11.17 0.53 5.04
C ILE A 120 -11.51 -0.80 4.36
N LYS A 121 -12.31 -1.65 5.01
CA LYS A 121 -12.78 -2.93 4.48
C LYS A 121 -13.49 -2.80 3.14
N ASN A 122 -14.40 -1.84 3.00
CA ASN A 122 -15.13 -1.63 1.75
C ASN A 122 -14.20 -1.16 0.62
N ILE A 123 -13.24 -0.30 0.94
CA ILE A 123 -12.20 0.16 0.02
C ILE A 123 -11.33 -1.02 -0.41
N VAL A 124 -10.76 -1.76 0.55
CA VAL A 124 -9.90 -2.91 0.28
C VAL A 124 -10.66 -3.99 -0.49
N LYS A 125 -11.91 -4.29 -0.10
CA LYS A 125 -12.73 -5.30 -0.76
C LYS A 125 -13.01 -4.96 -2.24
N SER A 126 -13.16 -3.68 -2.59
CA SER A 126 -13.39 -3.27 -3.98
C SER A 126 -12.18 -3.51 -4.89
N PHE A 127 -10.95 -3.42 -4.36
CA PHE A 127 -9.70 -3.66 -5.12
C PHE A 127 -9.23 -5.12 -5.00
N ALA A 128 -9.20 -5.65 -3.78
CA ALA A 128 -8.62 -6.97 -3.52
C ALA A 128 -9.50 -8.12 -4.02
N GLY A 129 -10.82 -7.94 -4.07
CA GLY A 129 -11.72 -9.02 -4.47
C GLY A 129 -11.45 -9.52 -5.89
N ASN A 130 -11.42 -8.62 -6.86
CA ASN A 130 -11.11 -8.96 -8.25
C ASN A 130 -9.67 -9.44 -8.43
N LEU A 131 -8.72 -8.82 -7.73
CA LEU A 131 -7.31 -9.23 -7.76
C LEU A 131 -7.14 -10.67 -7.28
N LEU A 132 -7.74 -11.03 -6.13
CA LEU A 132 -7.65 -12.38 -5.59
C LEU A 132 -8.27 -13.44 -6.49
N ILE A 133 -9.40 -13.13 -7.14
CA ILE A 133 -10.03 -14.04 -8.11
C ILE A 133 -9.11 -14.27 -9.30
N THR A 134 -8.56 -13.19 -9.88
CA THR A 134 -7.62 -13.29 -11.00
C THR A 134 -6.37 -14.06 -10.62
N MET A 135 -5.75 -13.73 -9.48
CA MET A 135 -4.56 -14.42 -8.99
C MET A 135 -4.82 -15.91 -8.75
N GLN A 136 -5.97 -16.29 -8.14
CA GLN A 136 -6.28 -17.69 -7.88
C GLN A 136 -6.42 -18.47 -9.18
N HIS A 137 -7.14 -17.92 -10.15
CA HIS A 137 -7.25 -18.53 -11.47
C HIS A 137 -5.90 -18.79 -12.14
N ASP A 138 -5.00 -17.80 -12.09
CA ASP A 138 -3.66 -17.92 -12.65
C ASP A 138 -2.79 -18.94 -11.90
N ILE A 139 -2.92 -18.97 -10.57
CA ILE A 139 -2.24 -19.97 -9.71
C ILE A 139 -2.72 -21.38 -10.08
N ASP A 140 -4.04 -21.59 -10.20
CA ASP A 140 -4.61 -22.89 -10.52
C ASP A 140 -4.13 -23.39 -11.89
N GLN A 141 -4.06 -22.49 -12.88
CA GLN A 141 -3.53 -22.81 -14.21
C GLN A 141 -2.03 -23.16 -14.16
N ALA A 142 -1.21 -22.31 -13.54
CA ALA A 142 0.23 -22.53 -13.45
C ALA A 142 0.56 -23.80 -12.64
N ALA A 143 -0.19 -24.10 -11.59
CA ALA A 143 -0.04 -25.33 -10.82
C ALA A 143 -0.44 -26.59 -11.61
N ALA A 144 -1.52 -26.50 -12.40
CA ALA A 144 -1.94 -27.61 -13.27
C ALA A 144 -0.91 -27.94 -14.35
N HIS A 145 -0.14 -26.94 -14.82
CA HIS A 145 0.99 -27.14 -15.73
C HIS A 145 2.28 -27.61 -15.04
N GLY A 146 2.32 -27.62 -13.71
CA GLY A 146 3.52 -27.98 -12.93
C GLY A 146 4.56 -26.87 -12.83
N ASP A 147 4.23 -25.66 -13.21
CA ASP A 147 5.14 -24.50 -13.16
C ASP A 147 5.36 -23.99 -11.73
N ILE A 148 4.34 -24.13 -10.87
CA ILE A 148 4.38 -23.72 -9.45
C ILE A 148 3.68 -24.75 -8.57
N ASN A 149 3.95 -24.70 -7.25
CA ASN A 149 3.13 -25.35 -6.26
C ASN A 149 1.77 -24.61 -6.15
N HIS A 150 0.70 -25.38 -5.94
CA HIS A 150 -0.60 -24.77 -5.63
C HIS A 150 -0.53 -24.05 -4.29
N ILE A 151 -1.02 -22.82 -4.26
CA ILE A 151 -1.12 -21.98 -3.07
C ILE A 151 -2.41 -21.15 -3.14
N ASP A 152 -2.96 -20.82 -1.99
CA ASP A 152 -4.07 -19.89 -1.92
C ASP A 152 -3.61 -18.45 -2.20
N ALA A 153 -4.33 -17.75 -3.10
CA ALA A 153 -3.97 -16.39 -3.51
C ALA A 153 -3.97 -15.39 -2.36
N SER A 154 -4.88 -15.55 -1.38
CA SER A 154 -4.93 -14.67 -0.22
C SER A 154 -3.72 -14.86 0.69
N THR A 155 -3.25 -16.09 0.82
CA THR A 155 -2.03 -16.41 1.56
C THR A 155 -0.79 -15.82 0.88
N LEU A 156 -0.68 -15.99 -0.43
CA LEU A 156 0.44 -15.45 -1.20
C LEU A 156 0.49 -13.91 -1.17
N LEU A 157 -0.68 -13.28 -1.28
CA LEU A 157 -0.79 -11.81 -1.16
C LEU A 157 -0.38 -11.33 0.25
N LEU A 158 -0.80 -12.06 1.31
CA LEU A 158 -0.43 -11.74 2.68
C LEU A 158 1.08 -11.88 2.90
N ASP A 159 1.71 -12.92 2.35
CA ASP A 159 3.17 -13.11 2.41
C ASP A 159 3.89 -11.91 1.75
N MET A 160 3.48 -11.53 0.55
CA MET A 160 4.06 -10.38 -0.16
C MET A 160 3.95 -9.09 0.65
N ILE A 161 2.75 -8.80 1.18
CA ILE A 161 2.52 -7.59 1.98
C ILE A 161 3.37 -7.63 3.25
N SER A 162 3.40 -8.76 3.95
CA SER A 162 4.13 -8.91 5.22
C SER A 162 5.64 -8.71 5.02
N LEU A 163 6.22 -9.35 4.01
CA LEU A 163 7.64 -9.25 3.71
C LEU A 163 8.03 -7.84 3.26
N ASN A 164 7.19 -7.17 2.47
CA ASN A 164 7.49 -5.86 1.92
C ASN A 164 7.24 -4.71 2.91
N VAL A 165 6.26 -4.83 3.80
CA VAL A 165 5.83 -3.73 4.69
C VAL A 165 6.55 -3.76 6.03
N PHE A 166 6.69 -4.95 6.63
CA PHE A 166 7.20 -5.10 8.00
C PHE A 166 8.59 -4.49 8.23
N PRO A 167 9.58 -4.62 7.31
CA PRO A 167 10.90 -4.01 7.48
C PRO A 167 10.87 -2.50 7.70
N PHE A 168 9.97 -1.79 7.03
CA PHE A 168 9.82 -0.34 7.18
C PHE A 168 9.18 0.06 8.52
N ILE A 169 8.32 -0.81 9.07
CA ILE A 169 7.68 -0.58 10.37
C ILE A 169 8.67 -0.77 11.50
N VAL A 170 9.46 -1.85 11.46
CA VAL A 170 10.40 -2.19 12.54
C VAL A 170 11.73 -1.48 12.41
N LYS A 171 11.98 -0.74 11.33
CA LYS A 171 13.24 -0.06 11.04
C LYS A 171 13.88 0.62 12.27
N PRO A 172 13.18 1.51 13.03
CA PRO A 172 13.81 2.21 14.16
C PRO A 172 14.29 1.26 15.26
N VAL A 173 13.51 0.19 15.51
CA VAL A 173 13.89 -0.84 16.52
C VAL A 173 15.06 -1.67 16.00
N PHE A 174 15.01 -2.07 14.74
CA PHE A 174 16.05 -2.87 14.11
C PHE A 174 17.39 -2.13 14.07
N GLU A 175 17.40 -0.84 13.69
CA GLU A 175 18.60 0.01 13.73
C GLU A 175 19.18 0.11 15.16
N THR A 176 18.31 0.27 16.16
CA THR A 176 18.75 0.32 17.56
C THR A 176 19.40 -0.98 18.01
N VAL A 177 18.83 -2.14 17.65
CA VAL A 177 19.32 -3.46 18.10
C VAL A 177 20.58 -3.86 17.35
N THR A 178 20.68 -3.55 16.05
CA THR A 178 21.81 -3.99 15.22
C THR A 178 22.96 -2.99 15.15
N GLY A 179 22.69 -1.73 15.49
CA GLY A 179 23.64 -0.62 15.29
C GLY A 179 23.83 -0.22 13.82
N LEU A 180 23.02 -0.74 12.92
CA LEU A 180 23.06 -0.40 11.49
C LEU A 180 22.29 0.91 11.26
N ASP A 181 22.77 1.73 10.31
CA ASP A 181 22.00 2.83 9.74
C ASP A 181 21.51 2.41 8.34
N LEU A 182 20.25 2.02 8.26
CA LEU A 182 19.67 1.50 7.02
C LEU A 182 19.45 2.61 5.96
N ASN A 183 19.62 3.89 6.33
CA ASN A 183 19.61 4.97 5.34
C ASN A 183 21.01 5.20 4.76
N ALA A 184 22.07 4.93 5.53
CA ALA A 184 23.45 5.08 5.07
C ALA A 184 23.87 3.97 4.11
N ASP A 185 23.32 2.76 4.25
CA ASP A 185 23.56 1.66 3.32
C ASP A 185 22.64 1.79 2.09
N SER A 186 23.19 2.33 1.02
CA SER A 186 22.46 2.52 -0.24
C SER A 186 21.98 1.21 -0.88
N ASN A 187 22.54 0.05 -0.48
CA ASN A 187 22.24 -1.25 -1.07
C ASN A 187 21.30 -2.11 -0.22
N TYR A 188 21.10 -1.78 1.07
CA TYR A 188 20.30 -2.59 1.99
C TYR A 188 18.88 -2.86 1.49
N TRP A 189 18.18 -1.83 1.04
CA TRP A 189 16.79 -1.96 0.59
C TRP A 189 16.68 -2.76 -0.72
N GLU A 190 17.67 -2.65 -1.59
CA GLU A 190 17.72 -3.46 -2.81
C GLU A 190 17.95 -4.94 -2.48
N GLN A 191 18.91 -5.25 -1.60
CA GLN A 191 19.15 -6.62 -1.13
C GLN A 191 17.90 -7.18 -0.44
N ARG A 192 17.24 -6.40 0.42
CA ARG A 192 16.00 -6.81 1.09
C ARG A 192 14.88 -7.13 0.11
N LYS A 193 14.72 -6.33 -0.93
CA LYS A 193 13.76 -6.58 -2.02
C LYS A 193 14.04 -7.91 -2.72
N GLN A 194 15.31 -8.16 -3.08
CA GLN A 194 15.70 -9.40 -3.73
C GLN A 194 15.48 -10.63 -2.82
N GLU A 195 15.78 -10.52 -1.53
CA GLU A 195 15.48 -11.60 -0.56
C GLU A 195 13.97 -11.88 -0.48
N ASN A 196 13.12 -10.85 -0.47
CA ASN A 196 11.67 -11.04 -0.46
C ASN A 196 11.19 -11.80 -1.72
N ILE A 197 11.74 -11.44 -2.90
CA ILE A 197 11.46 -12.14 -4.15
C ILE A 197 11.88 -13.60 -4.03
N GLU A 198 13.10 -13.87 -3.59
CA GLU A 198 13.60 -15.24 -3.45
C GLU A 198 12.77 -16.11 -2.51
N ILE A 199 12.34 -15.56 -1.35
CA ILE A 199 11.51 -16.26 -0.39
C ILE A 199 10.19 -16.71 -1.05
N ILE A 200 9.51 -15.78 -1.74
CA ILE A 200 8.25 -16.08 -2.41
C ILE A 200 8.45 -17.04 -3.59
N MET A 201 9.51 -16.85 -4.39
CA MET A 201 9.81 -17.74 -5.52
C MET A 201 10.16 -19.15 -5.07
N ARG A 202 10.89 -19.33 -3.97
CA ARG A 202 11.15 -20.65 -3.37
C ARG A 202 9.87 -21.35 -2.92
N ARG A 203 8.94 -20.61 -2.32
CA ARG A 203 7.63 -21.13 -1.92
C ARG A 203 6.79 -21.58 -3.10
N LEU A 204 6.88 -20.88 -4.23
CA LEU A 204 6.18 -21.21 -5.47
C LEU A 204 6.86 -22.34 -6.25
N SER A 205 8.13 -22.60 -6.04
CA SER A 205 8.86 -23.62 -6.82
C SER A 205 8.37 -25.02 -6.50
N PRO A 206 8.08 -25.87 -7.53
CA PRO A 206 7.71 -27.25 -7.31
C PRO A 206 8.76 -27.98 -6.49
N SER A 207 8.34 -28.83 -5.54
CA SER A 207 9.23 -29.71 -4.81
C SER A 207 9.94 -30.61 -5.83
N GLN A 208 11.26 -30.61 -5.83
CA GLN A 208 12.02 -31.61 -6.60
C GLN A 208 11.71 -32.98 -5.97
N THR A 209 10.92 -33.78 -6.66
CA THR A 209 10.69 -35.19 -6.35
C THR A 209 11.91 -35.99 -6.73
#